data_7322cf470cf9f5d97bcfe322b7c00108
#
_entry.id   7322cf470cf9f5d97bcfe322b7c00108
#
_cell.length_a   1.000
_cell.length_b   1.000
_cell.length_c   1.000
_cell.angle_alpha   90.00
_cell.angle_beta   90.00
_cell.angle_gamma   90.00
#
_symmetry.space_group_name_H-M   'P 1'
#
loop_
_entity.id
_entity.type
_entity.pdbx_description
1 polymer ?
#
loop_
_entity_poly.entity_id
_entity_poly.type
_entity_poly.pdbx_seq_one_letter_code
_entity_poly.pdbx_strand_id
1 'polypeptide(L)'
;MALGLAATAAGPAVTQEDDGPSVTAAVQVTDNRDPNRAHSTPQMAVNPVTGEIVIGSAEVRTRKTCDIHISADGGRSWAPGGDPMMRPFTDCSQQATNGPYITFQFLPDGVLWAAFFGSDPKYAVLNARIDTPRHVFVARSGDSGRTWQTMRAFEGREGDPGIGNSRRAQIAVDPENPQNVYVGWQRGAATGTPRRAFLSASRDGGRTWAEPQELSDGRGGDQPRPMVDRSGTVHVIFPADGFRPPGATGDPDIRPMLYRRSTDQGRTWSAIQEIDPGNAGFSFMRKPMLAVNLETGALHLTWYGNPNPRARRPPAGQPSTDEFDDRDIYMRTSTDGGATWGDRVTLNDDATRPNIQHYDSGIAVAPNGRVDAAWYDFRNSSVPEFEASGGNAGGSQDVYFSWSTDEGRSFAPNVRVTDRIIDRTIGVWSNNVHSHTNVAVASTDDAAYVAWQDSRNGNVNAQAEDIYFAAVRFGAVELAASDDDGGPPAWLLVGASAAVGMGLTALLVLALSRRRGGATA
;
A
#
# COMPACT_ATOMS: atom_id res chain seq x y z
N MET A 1 75.46 17.50 12.37
CA MET A 1 74.41 16.60 11.93
C MET A 1 73.06 17.17 12.41
N ALA A 2 72.34 17.83 11.50
CA ALA A 2 71.01 18.37 11.77
C ALA A 2 69.99 17.46 11.07
N LEU A 3 69.10 16.82 11.87
CA LEU A 3 67.97 16.07 11.33
C LEU A 3 66.83 17.05 11.06
N GLY A 4 66.46 17.17 9.81
CA GLY A 4 65.23 17.87 9.39
C GLY A 4 64.00 16.97 9.60
N LEU A 5 63.03 17.46 10.43
CA LEU A 5 61.69 16.90 10.44
C LEU A 5 60.90 17.42 9.24
N ALA A 6 60.49 16.50 8.36
CA ALA A 6 59.49 16.80 7.34
C ALA A 6 58.09 16.72 7.94
N ALA A 7 57.39 17.85 7.99
CA ALA A 7 55.97 17.89 8.35
C ALA A 7 55.15 17.50 7.11
N THR A 8 54.49 16.37 7.16
CA THR A 8 53.45 15.98 6.18
C THR A 8 52.18 16.77 6.46
N ALA A 9 51.82 17.68 5.59
CA ALA A 9 50.52 18.35 5.61
C ALA A 9 49.42 17.30 5.33
N ALA A 10 48.55 17.07 6.34
CA ALA A 10 47.31 16.34 6.11
C ALA A 10 46.40 17.19 5.20
N GLY A 11 46.05 16.67 4.06
CA GLY A 11 45.02 17.28 3.19
C GLY A 11 43.66 17.35 3.94
N PRO A 12 42.78 18.25 3.52
CA PRO A 12 41.46 18.37 4.15
C PRO A 12 40.74 17.03 4.05
N ALA A 13 40.26 16.54 5.19
CA ALA A 13 39.34 15.40 5.24
C ALA A 13 38.10 15.78 4.42
N VAL A 14 37.89 15.10 3.32
CA VAL A 14 36.60 15.14 2.60
C VAL A 14 35.61 14.49 3.56
N THR A 15 34.80 15.30 4.22
CA THR A 15 33.60 14.80 4.87
C THR A 15 32.70 14.29 3.77
N GLN A 16 32.55 12.98 3.68
CA GLN A 16 31.53 12.35 2.88
C GLN A 16 30.20 12.85 3.45
N GLU A 17 29.51 13.72 2.71
CA GLU A 17 28.14 14.09 3.05
C GLU A 17 27.31 12.82 3.01
N ASP A 18 26.44 12.69 3.99
CA ASP A 18 25.55 11.54 4.21
C ASP A 18 24.51 11.59 3.08
N ASP A 19 24.76 10.88 1.97
CA ASP A 19 23.91 10.84 0.76
C ASP A 19 22.60 10.02 1.00
N GLY A 20 22.10 10.00 2.22
CA GLY A 20 20.82 9.40 2.56
C GLY A 20 19.65 10.12 1.88
N PRO A 21 18.49 9.44 1.70
CA PRO A 21 17.33 10.06 1.08
C PRO A 21 16.78 11.19 1.96
N SER A 22 16.27 12.24 1.33
CA SER A 22 15.59 13.35 2.00
C SER A 22 14.09 13.09 2.11
N VAL A 23 13.48 13.49 3.22
CA VAL A 23 12.03 13.40 3.43
C VAL A 23 11.43 14.81 3.31
N THR A 24 10.42 14.97 2.46
CA THR A 24 9.70 16.25 2.34
C THR A 24 8.83 16.52 3.56
N ALA A 25 8.46 17.78 3.78
CA ALA A 25 7.44 18.12 4.77
C ALA A 25 6.12 17.37 4.47
N ALA A 26 5.41 17.01 5.53
CA ALA A 26 4.11 16.34 5.40
C ALA A 26 3.03 17.29 4.87
N VAL A 27 2.30 16.85 3.85
CA VAL A 27 1.21 17.59 3.20
C VAL A 27 -0.12 16.90 3.48
N GLN A 28 -1.14 17.65 3.89
CA GLN A 28 -2.50 17.13 4.03
C GLN A 28 -3.10 16.87 2.64
N VAL A 29 -3.61 15.67 2.43
CA VAL A 29 -4.24 15.22 1.17
C VAL A 29 -5.74 15.54 1.15
N THR A 30 -6.44 15.22 2.23
CA THR A 30 -7.89 15.39 2.36
C THR A 30 -8.24 16.83 2.70
N ASP A 31 -9.23 17.37 2.00
CA ASP A 31 -9.67 18.78 2.12
C ASP A 31 -11.01 18.97 2.86
N ASN A 32 -11.64 17.88 3.28
CA ASN A 32 -12.91 17.91 4.00
C ASN A 32 -12.73 18.64 5.34
N ARG A 33 -13.57 19.67 5.57
CA ARG A 33 -13.53 20.51 6.77
C ARG A 33 -14.56 20.13 7.84
N ASP A 34 -15.33 19.05 7.63
CA ASP A 34 -16.27 18.57 8.64
C ASP A 34 -15.49 18.23 9.93
N PRO A 35 -15.85 18.79 11.08
CA PRO A 35 -15.17 18.52 12.34
C PRO A 35 -15.24 17.04 12.78
N ASN A 36 -16.22 16.31 12.26
CA ASN A 36 -16.40 14.88 12.55
C ASN A 36 -15.85 13.96 11.46
N ARG A 37 -15.12 14.52 10.47
CA ARG A 37 -14.53 13.72 9.39
C ARG A 37 -13.57 12.66 9.92
N ALA A 38 -13.52 11.55 9.24
CA ALA A 38 -12.56 10.50 9.54
C ALA A 38 -12.14 9.80 8.25
N HIS A 39 -11.03 10.25 7.70
CA HIS A 39 -10.40 9.63 6.54
C HIS A 39 -9.42 8.55 7.00
N SER A 40 -9.50 7.38 6.40
CA SER A 40 -8.67 6.24 6.78
C SER A 40 -8.28 5.37 5.58
N THR A 41 -7.39 4.42 5.83
CA THR A 41 -6.99 3.37 4.87
C THR A 41 -6.56 3.91 3.51
N PRO A 42 -5.56 4.80 3.44
CA PRO A 42 -5.08 5.30 2.15
C PRO A 42 -4.59 4.14 1.28
N GLN A 43 -4.87 4.26 0.01
CA GLN A 43 -4.26 3.47 -1.06
C GLN A 43 -3.70 4.43 -2.09
N MET A 44 -2.58 4.10 -2.70
CA MET A 44 -1.89 5.01 -3.59
C MET A 44 -1.35 4.29 -4.81
N ALA A 45 -1.32 4.99 -5.93
CA ALA A 45 -0.65 4.56 -7.14
C ALA A 45 -0.11 5.78 -7.90
N VAL A 46 0.97 5.58 -8.66
CA VAL A 46 1.59 6.61 -9.52
C VAL A 46 1.35 6.23 -10.97
N ASN A 47 0.89 7.19 -11.75
CA ASN A 47 0.74 7.03 -13.19
C ASN A 47 2.12 6.97 -13.85
N PRO A 48 2.51 5.84 -14.48
CA PRO A 48 3.83 5.69 -15.04
C PRO A 48 4.08 6.57 -16.28
N VAL A 49 3.02 7.14 -16.87
CA VAL A 49 3.11 7.99 -18.08
C VAL A 49 3.19 9.46 -17.71
N THR A 50 2.35 9.91 -16.76
CA THR A 50 2.23 11.34 -16.42
C THR A 50 2.95 11.72 -15.13
N GLY A 51 3.31 10.75 -14.28
CA GLY A 51 3.84 11.00 -12.94
C GLY A 51 2.79 11.46 -11.92
N GLU A 52 1.51 11.54 -12.31
CA GLU A 52 0.45 11.91 -11.38
C GLU A 52 0.29 10.87 -10.28
N ILE A 53 0.11 11.34 -9.05
CA ILE A 53 -0.13 10.50 -7.88
C ILE A 53 -1.61 10.47 -7.58
N VAL A 54 -2.18 9.29 -7.42
CA VAL A 54 -3.58 9.10 -7.03
C VAL A 54 -3.64 8.47 -5.66
N ILE A 55 -4.36 9.08 -4.74
CA ILE A 55 -4.66 8.55 -3.42
C ILE A 55 -6.16 8.36 -3.29
N GLY A 56 -6.56 7.14 -2.92
CA GLY A 56 -7.92 6.84 -2.49
C GLY A 56 -7.95 6.63 -0.99
N SER A 57 -8.93 7.19 -0.32
CA SER A 57 -9.17 6.99 1.09
C SER A 57 -10.66 6.79 1.36
N ALA A 58 -10.95 6.33 2.55
CA ALA A 58 -12.31 6.18 3.01
C ALA A 58 -12.68 7.27 3.99
N GLU A 59 -13.75 7.97 3.72
CA GLU A 59 -14.43 8.73 4.75
C GLU A 59 -15.44 7.82 5.46
N VAL A 60 -15.24 7.54 6.75
CA VAL A 60 -15.96 6.47 7.46
C VAL A 60 -17.07 6.96 8.39
N ARG A 61 -17.20 8.27 8.63
CA ARG A 61 -18.17 8.81 9.57
C ARG A 61 -19.31 9.56 8.92
N THR A 62 -19.00 10.54 8.08
CA THR A 62 -19.97 11.52 7.63
C THR A 62 -20.62 11.15 6.30
N ARG A 63 -19.83 10.66 5.35
CA ARG A 63 -20.29 10.37 3.98
C ARG A 63 -20.24 8.91 3.61
N LYS A 64 -19.33 8.15 4.21
CA LYS A 64 -19.02 6.76 3.87
C LYS A 64 -18.71 6.58 2.38
N THR A 65 -17.83 7.42 1.87
CA THR A 65 -17.41 7.47 0.47
C THR A 65 -15.99 6.97 0.30
N CYS A 66 -15.64 6.54 -0.92
CA CYS A 66 -14.25 6.49 -1.36
C CYS A 66 -13.90 7.87 -1.92
N ASP A 67 -13.04 8.59 -1.23
CA ASP A 67 -12.57 9.88 -1.70
C ASP A 67 -11.27 9.71 -2.48
N ILE A 68 -11.24 10.28 -3.68
CA ILE A 68 -10.10 10.23 -4.58
C ILE A 68 -9.44 11.60 -4.60
N HIS A 69 -8.11 11.62 -4.47
CA HIS A 69 -7.31 12.83 -4.56
C HIS A 69 -6.16 12.61 -5.55
N ILE A 70 -5.88 13.63 -6.34
CA ILE A 70 -4.90 13.59 -7.43
C ILE A 70 -3.90 14.72 -7.24
N SER A 71 -2.62 14.40 -7.33
CA SER A 71 -1.53 15.38 -7.38
C SER A 71 -0.81 15.27 -8.72
N ALA A 72 -0.62 16.41 -9.38
CA ALA A 72 0.14 16.54 -10.62
C ALA A 72 1.53 17.17 -10.40
N ASP A 73 1.91 17.45 -9.16
CA ASP A 73 3.11 18.21 -8.80
C ASP A 73 4.01 17.47 -7.80
N GLY A 74 3.92 16.15 -7.76
CA GLY A 74 4.73 15.30 -6.88
C GLY A 74 4.31 15.36 -5.41
N GLY A 75 3.02 15.61 -5.15
CA GLY A 75 2.42 15.60 -3.81
C GLY A 75 2.44 16.95 -3.09
N ARG A 76 2.83 18.04 -3.74
CA ARG A 76 2.84 19.38 -3.15
C ARG A 76 1.43 19.95 -2.99
N SER A 77 0.54 19.63 -3.93
CA SER A 77 -0.88 19.99 -3.87
C SER A 77 -1.78 18.87 -4.34
N TRP A 78 -3.05 18.89 -3.91
CA TRP A 78 -4.02 17.84 -4.17
C TRP A 78 -5.34 18.43 -4.65
N ALA A 79 -5.93 17.79 -5.64
CA ALA A 79 -7.25 18.11 -6.17
C ALA A 79 -8.18 16.89 -6.03
N PRO A 80 -9.49 17.10 -5.82
CA PRO A 80 -10.44 15.99 -5.78
C PRO A 80 -10.53 15.28 -7.13
N GLY A 81 -10.62 13.96 -7.10
CA GLY A 81 -10.93 13.11 -8.25
C GLY A 81 -12.42 12.86 -8.42
N GLY A 82 -12.77 12.02 -9.37
CA GLY A 82 -14.14 11.59 -9.62
C GLY A 82 -14.61 10.48 -8.68
N ASP A 83 -15.91 10.41 -8.42
CA ASP A 83 -16.54 9.32 -7.67
C ASP A 83 -16.60 8.06 -8.54
N PRO A 84 -15.92 6.95 -8.17
CA PRO A 84 -15.98 5.70 -8.94
C PRO A 84 -17.28 4.91 -8.73
N MET A 85 -18.14 5.31 -7.80
CA MET A 85 -19.34 4.55 -7.45
C MET A 85 -20.38 4.55 -8.57
N MET A 86 -20.85 3.37 -8.92
CA MET A 86 -21.95 3.20 -9.88
C MET A 86 -23.29 3.54 -9.22
N ARG A 87 -23.98 4.56 -9.70
CA ARG A 87 -25.33 4.87 -9.23
C ARG A 87 -26.35 3.79 -9.65
N PRO A 88 -27.34 3.45 -8.81
CA PRO A 88 -27.75 4.08 -7.55
C PRO A 88 -27.02 3.54 -6.31
N PHE A 89 -26.07 2.63 -6.45
CA PHE A 89 -25.33 2.07 -5.33
C PHE A 89 -24.64 3.15 -4.52
N THR A 90 -24.51 2.92 -3.26
CA THR A 90 -23.88 3.80 -2.29
C THR A 90 -22.87 3.02 -1.47
N ASP A 91 -22.08 3.77 -0.70
CA ASP A 91 -21.29 3.18 0.36
C ASP A 91 -20.09 2.37 -0.15
N CYS A 92 -19.05 3.07 -0.60
CA CYS A 92 -17.72 2.51 -0.77
C CYS A 92 -17.17 1.95 0.55
N SER A 93 -17.84 2.25 1.67
CA SER A 93 -17.43 1.85 2.99
C SER A 93 -18.02 0.53 3.42
N GLN A 94 -17.27 -0.20 4.16
CA GLN A 94 -17.76 -1.25 5.03
C GLN A 94 -18.14 -0.67 6.36
N GLN A 95 -19.01 -1.38 7.10
CA GLN A 95 -19.40 -1.08 8.48
C GLN A 95 -18.45 -0.17 9.26
N ALA A 96 -18.97 0.68 10.12
CA ALA A 96 -18.28 1.66 10.97
C ALA A 96 -17.01 1.16 11.70
N THR A 97 -16.69 -0.11 11.65
CA THR A 97 -15.58 -0.72 12.38
C THR A 97 -14.43 -1.25 11.53
N ASN A 98 -14.54 -1.26 10.19
CA ASN A 98 -13.50 -1.86 9.34
C ASN A 98 -13.39 -1.14 8.02
N GLY A 99 -12.93 0.08 8.02
CA GLY A 99 -12.75 1.00 6.90
C GLY A 99 -12.98 0.48 5.48
N PRO A 100 -13.49 1.29 4.58
CA PRO A 100 -13.60 0.94 3.16
C PRO A 100 -12.20 0.78 2.60
N TYR A 101 -12.11 -0.06 1.59
CA TYR A 101 -10.91 -0.19 0.78
C TYR A 101 -11.30 0.07 -0.66
N ILE A 102 -10.70 1.08 -1.24
CA ILE A 102 -10.50 1.13 -2.67
C ILE A 102 -9.06 0.71 -2.93
N THR A 103 -8.83 -0.16 -3.88
CA THR A 103 -7.48 -0.55 -4.27
C THR A 103 -7.22 -0.13 -5.69
N PHE A 104 -5.98 0.19 -6.00
CA PHE A 104 -5.57 0.75 -7.27
C PHE A 104 -4.45 -0.04 -7.92
N GLN A 105 -4.45 -0.02 -9.25
CA GLN A 105 -3.32 -0.40 -10.07
C GLN A 105 -3.30 0.45 -11.33
N PHE A 106 -2.19 1.14 -11.59
CA PHE A 106 -1.90 1.67 -12.92
C PHE A 106 -1.30 0.57 -13.80
N LEU A 107 -1.70 0.60 -15.05
CA LEU A 107 -1.04 -0.16 -16.10
C LEU A 107 0.05 0.68 -16.78
N PRO A 108 0.99 0.07 -17.52
CA PRO A 108 2.05 0.78 -18.22
C PRO A 108 1.58 1.86 -19.20
N ASP A 109 0.35 1.73 -19.72
CA ASP A 109 -0.29 2.70 -20.61
C ASP A 109 -0.95 3.90 -19.89
N GLY A 110 -0.86 3.95 -18.55
CA GLY A 110 -1.44 5.01 -17.72
C GLY A 110 -2.93 4.82 -17.40
N VAL A 111 -3.53 3.70 -17.78
CA VAL A 111 -4.91 3.37 -17.37
C VAL A 111 -4.93 2.94 -15.90
N LEU A 112 -5.73 3.63 -15.10
CA LEU A 112 -5.93 3.32 -13.69
C LEU A 112 -7.11 2.34 -13.52
N TRP A 113 -6.88 1.26 -12.79
CA TRP A 113 -7.91 0.33 -12.36
C TRP A 113 -8.13 0.42 -10.85
N ALA A 114 -9.38 0.22 -10.43
CA ALA A 114 -9.78 0.23 -9.03
C ALA A 114 -10.74 -0.92 -8.73
N ALA A 115 -10.72 -1.41 -7.48
CA ALA A 115 -11.76 -2.30 -6.95
C ALA A 115 -12.24 -1.82 -5.59
N PHE A 116 -13.54 -1.96 -5.34
CA PHE A 116 -14.19 -1.54 -4.11
C PHE A 116 -15.53 -2.26 -3.90
N PHE A 117 -16.12 -2.09 -2.74
CA PHE A 117 -17.45 -2.59 -2.43
C PHE A 117 -18.50 -1.49 -2.54
N GLY A 118 -19.72 -1.89 -2.88
CA GLY A 118 -20.89 -1.04 -2.78
C GLY A 118 -22.11 -1.80 -2.28
N SER A 119 -23.05 -1.07 -1.72
CA SER A 119 -24.32 -1.60 -1.18
C SER A 119 -25.51 -1.00 -1.92
N ASP A 120 -26.61 -1.75 -1.99
CA ASP A 120 -27.88 -1.23 -2.47
C ASP A 120 -28.37 -0.10 -1.53
N PRO A 121 -28.87 1.03 -2.07
CA PRO A 121 -29.31 2.19 -1.28
C PRO A 121 -30.29 1.85 -0.16
N LYS A 122 -31.16 0.86 -0.36
CA LYS A 122 -32.13 0.42 0.66
C LYS A 122 -31.47 -0.06 1.97
N TYR A 123 -30.18 -0.45 1.90
CA TYR A 123 -29.42 -0.90 3.07
C TYR A 123 -28.47 0.18 3.63
N ALA A 124 -28.27 1.29 2.93
CA ALA A 124 -27.35 2.35 3.35
C ALA A 124 -27.78 3.05 4.65
N VAL A 125 -29.07 3.05 4.95
CA VAL A 125 -29.67 3.72 6.14
C VAL A 125 -29.63 2.82 7.38
N LEU A 126 -29.54 1.52 7.19
CA LEU A 126 -29.51 0.55 8.27
C LEU A 126 -28.05 0.22 8.53
N ASN A 127 -27.55 0.53 9.73
CA ASN A 127 -26.23 0.04 10.17
C ASN A 127 -26.05 -1.38 9.64
N ALA A 128 -25.18 -1.51 8.63
CA ALA A 128 -25.10 -2.70 7.79
C ALA A 128 -25.05 -3.97 8.63
N ARG A 129 -26.14 -4.69 8.66
CA ARG A 129 -26.21 -5.99 9.32
C ARG A 129 -25.29 -6.96 8.57
N ILE A 130 -24.88 -7.99 9.28
CA ILE A 130 -24.09 -9.11 8.72
C ILE A 130 -24.70 -9.69 7.44
N ASP A 131 -25.99 -9.52 7.24
CA ASP A 131 -26.80 -10.08 6.15
C ASP A 131 -27.04 -9.10 4.98
N THR A 132 -26.48 -7.88 5.02
CA THR A 132 -26.65 -6.89 3.96
C THR A 132 -25.90 -7.33 2.69
N PRO A 133 -26.58 -7.50 1.55
CA PRO A 133 -25.92 -7.83 0.29
C PRO A 133 -24.89 -6.78 -0.09
N ARG A 134 -23.71 -7.24 -0.46
CA ARG A 134 -22.61 -6.40 -0.93
C ARG A 134 -22.15 -6.82 -2.30
N HIS A 135 -21.93 -5.83 -3.14
CA HIS A 135 -21.47 -6.02 -4.51
C HIS A 135 -20.00 -5.65 -4.59
N VAL A 136 -19.26 -6.36 -5.44
CA VAL A 136 -17.90 -6.01 -5.79
C VAL A 136 -17.93 -5.23 -7.10
N PHE A 137 -17.37 -4.04 -7.10
CA PHE A 137 -17.21 -3.19 -8.27
C PHE A 137 -15.75 -3.12 -8.68
N VAL A 138 -15.57 -3.00 -9.97
CA VAL A 138 -14.29 -2.68 -10.61
C VAL A 138 -14.51 -1.45 -11.48
N ALA A 139 -13.58 -0.52 -11.45
CA ALA A 139 -13.65 0.69 -12.24
C ALA A 139 -12.33 0.93 -12.96
N ARG A 140 -12.40 1.57 -14.13
CA ARG A 140 -11.22 2.02 -14.87
C ARG A 140 -11.32 3.49 -15.23
N SER A 141 -10.19 4.17 -15.27
CA SER A 141 -10.05 5.57 -15.60
C SER A 141 -8.87 5.77 -16.56
N GLY A 142 -9.07 6.52 -17.62
CA GLY A 142 -8.01 6.92 -18.55
C GLY A 142 -7.44 8.31 -18.27
N ASP A 143 -7.86 8.96 -17.17
CA ASP A 143 -7.51 10.34 -16.79
C ASP A 143 -7.10 10.45 -15.31
N SER A 144 -6.39 9.43 -14.83
CA SER A 144 -5.86 9.34 -13.45
C SER A 144 -6.94 9.49 -12.37
N GLY A 145 -8.14 8.99 -12.61
CA GLY A 145 -9.19 8.99 -11.60
C GLY A 145 -10.12 10.21 -11.60
N ARG A 146 -10.08 11.06 -12.63
CA ARG A 146 -11.03 12.18 -12.79
C ARG A 146 -12.39 11.70 -13.27
N THR A 147 -12.40 10.73 -14.19
CA THR A 147 -13.64 10.07 -14.65
C THR A 147 -13.48 8.55 -14.61
N TRP A 148 -14.60 7.85 -14.41
CA TRP A 148 -14.59 6.41 -14.20
C TRP A 148 -15.62 5.68 -15.05
N GLN A 149 -15.21 4.54 -15.61
CA GLN A 149 -16.12 3.55 -16.14
C GLN A 149 -16.20 2.39 -15.16
N THR A 150 -17.34 2.23 -14.51
CA THR A 150 -17.53 1.25 -13.43
C THR A 150 -18.34 0.05 -13.89
N MET A 151 -17.92 -1.13 -13.49
CA MET A 151 -18.51 -2.42 -13.80
C MET A 151 -18.74 -3.22 -12.51
N ARG A 152 -19.78 -4.03 -12.46
CA ARG A 152 -20.03 -4.92 -11.33
C ARG A 152 -19.37 -6.27 -11.58
N ALA A 153 -18.37 -6.60 -10.75
CA ALA A 153 -17.65 -7.86 -10.82
C ALA A 153 -18.37 -9.01 -10.11
N PHE A 154 -19.11 -8.69 -9.04
CA PHE A 154 -19.87 -9.69 -8.28
C PHE A 154 -21.15 -9.07 -7.72
N GLU A 155 -22.26 -9.81 -7.82
CA GLU A 155 -23.53 -9.45 -7.23
C GLU A 155 -23.82 -10.28 -5.98
N GLY A 156 -23.79 -9.63 -4.82
CA GLY A 156 -24.25 -10.23 -3.60
C GLY A 156 -25.77 -10.28 -3.57
N ARG A 157 -26.34 -11.38 -3.11
CA ARG A 157 -27.80 -11.59 -3.02
C ARG A 157 -28.22 -11.73 -1.55
N GLU A 158 -29.43 -11.30 -1.27
CA GLU A 158 -30.03 -11.51 0.05
C GLU A 158 -30.12 -13.01 0.36
N GLY A 159 -29.71 -13.41 1.56
CA GLY A 159 -29.67 -14.81 1.96
C GLY A 159 -28.37 -15.56 1.58
N ASP A 160 -27.46 -14.95 0.80
CA ASP A 160 -26.17 -15.58 0.52
C ASP A 160 -25.36 -15.69 1.83
N PRO A 161 -24.89 -16.87 2.22
CA PRO A 161 -24.17 -17.07 3.46
C PRO A 161 -22.91 -16.18 3.53
N GLY A 162 -22.82 -15.35 4.57
CA GLY A 162 -21.65 -14.51 4.82
C GLY A 162 -21.43 -13.34 3.88
N ILE A 163 -22.40 -13.02 3.02
CA ILE A 163 -22.25 -11.92 2.04
C ILE A 163 -22.10 -10.56 2.71
N GLY A 164 -22.77 -10.30 3.81
CA GLY A 164 -22.67 -9.06 4.59
C GLY A 164 -21.31 -8.85 5.25
N ASN A 165 -20.50 -9.88 5.36
CA ASN A 165 -19.11 -9.83 5.82
C ASN A 165 -18.09 -9.87 4.68
N SER A 166 -18.53 -9.70 3.43
CA SER A 166 -17.61 -9.54 2.30
C SER A 166 -16.82 -8.23 2.45
N ARG A 167 -15.51 -8.31 2.35
CA ARG A 167 -14.60 -7.19 2.67
C ARG A 167 -13.39 -7.18 1.75
N ARG A 168 -12.83 -5.97 1.56
CA ARG A 168 -11.48 -5.74 1.05
C ARG A 168 -11.27 -6.28 -0.35
N ALA A 169 -12.02 -5.73 -1.30
CA ALA A 169 -11.77 -5.99 -2.72
C ALA A 169 -10.36 -5.54 -3.09
N GLN A 170 -9.62 -6.41 -3.77
CA GLN A 170 -8.25 -6.17 -4.23
C GLN A 170 -8.19 -6.42 -5.72
N ILE A 171 -7.70 -5.42 -6.48
CA ILE A 171 -7.58 -5.50 -7.93
C ILE A 171 -6.20 -6.03 -8.32
N ALA A 172 -6.15 -6.85 -9.35
CA ALA A 172 -4.95 -7.12 -10.13
C ALA A 172 -5.33 -7.20 -11.61
N VAL A 173 -4.55 -6.54 -12.43
CA VAL A 173 -4.73 -6.54 -13.89
C VAL A 173 -3.42 -6.99 -14.50
N ASP A 174 -3.51 -7.85 -15.49
CA ASP A 174 -2.37 -8.34 -16.24
C ASP A 174 -1.74 -7.15 -17.01
N PRO A 175 -0.49 -6.79 -16.71
CA PRO A 175 0.15 -5.63 -17.31
C PRO A 175 0.39 -5.77 -18.81
N GLU A 176 0.51 -7.00 -19.34
CA GLU A 176 0.74 -7.28 -20.75
C GLU A 176 -0.59 -7.56 -21.49
N ASN A 177 -1.64 -7.94 -20.77
CA ASN A 177 -2.95 -8.20 -21.36
C ASN A 177 -4.10 -7.65 -20.49
N PRO A 178 -4.48 -6.37 -20.64
CA PRO A 178 -5.52 -5.73 -19.82
C PRO A 178 -6.93 -6.34 -19.96
N GLN A 179 -7.13 -7.32 -20.83
CA GLN A 179 -8.38 -8.08 -20.86
C GLN A 179 -8.48 -9.04 -19.67
N ASN A 180 -7.35 -9.43 -19.06
CA ASN A 180 -7.30 -10.28 -17.90
C ASN A 180 -7.33 -9.41 -16.62
N VAL A 181 -8.47 -9.38 -15.94
CA VAL A 181 -8.69 -8.62 -14.72
C VAL A 181 -9.10 -9.59 -13.61
N TYR A 182 -8.50 -9.43 -12.45
CA TYR A 182 -8.76 -10.28 -11.29
C TYR A 182 -9.18 -9.42 -10.12
N VAL A 183 -10.17 -9.87 -9.38
CA VAL A 183 -10.56 -9.24 -8.12
C VAL A 183 -10.64 -10.28 -7.03
N GLY A 184 -9.88 -10.06 -5.97
CA GLY A 184 -9.88 -10.90 -4.77
C GLY A 184 -10.65 -10.23 -3.65
N TRP A 185 -11.39 -10.99 -2.86
CA TRP A 185 -12.05 -10.48 -1.67
C TRP A 185 -12.26 -11.57 -0.62
N GLN A 186 -12.42 -11.12 0.60
CA GLN A 186 -12.84 -11.96 1.69
C GLN A 186 -14.36 -12.06 1.71
N ARG A 187 -14.88 -13.26 1.88
CA ARG A 187 -16.28 -13.52 2.20
C ARG A 187 -16.36 -14.04 3.63
N GLY A 188 -17.04 -13.29 4.50
CA GLY A 188 -17.27 -13.71 5.86
C GLY A 188 -18.32 -14.80 5.90
N ALA A 189 -18.31 -15.56 6.96
CA ALA A 189 -19.34 -16.51 7.23
C ALA A 189 -20.34 -15.95 8.25
N ALA A 190 -21.48 -16.58 8.31
CA ALA A 190 -22.39 -16.45 9.43
C ALA A 190 -21.63 -16.74 10.75
N THR A 191 -22.13 -16.23 11.88
CA THR A 191 -21.52 -16.43 13.19
C THR A 191 -21.05 -17.87 13.38
N GLY A 192 -19.76 -18.07 13.60
CA GLY A 192 -19.16 -19.39 13.86
C GLY A 192 -18.56 -20.13 12.66
N THR A 193 -18.51 -19.52 11.47
CA THR A 193 -17.81 -20.11 10.32
C THR A 193 -16.61 -19.25 9.90
N PRO A 194 -15.54 -19.85 9.29
CA PRO A 194 -14.35 -19.11 8.92
C PRO A 194 -14.64 -18.11 7.80
N ARG A 195 -13.90 -17.04 7.78
CA ARG A 195 -13.77 -16.21 6.57
C ARG A 195 -13.09 -17.03 5.50
N ARG A 196 -13.42 -16.75 4.26
CA ARG A 196 -12.87 -17.44 3.09
C ARG A 196 -12.36 -16.44 2.08
N ALA A 197 -11.22 -16.76 1.48
CA ALA A 197 -10.64 -15.99 0.39
C ALA A 197 -11.25 -16.43 -0.94
N PHE A 198 -11.77 -15.46 -1.70
CA PHE A 198 -12.34 -15.67 -3.03
C PHE A 198 -11.61 -14.82 -4.08
N LEU A 199 -11.65 -15.28 -5.31
CA LEU A 199 -11.21 -14.54 -6.47
C LEU A 199 -12.17 -14.79 -7.64
N SER A 200 -12.48 -13.74 -8.39
CA SER A 200 -13.13 -13.82 -9.70
C SER A 200 -12.23 -13.22 -10.77
N ALA A 201 -12.31 -13.76 -11.97
CA ALA A 201 -11.54 -13.35 -13.14
C ALA A 201 -12.44 -12.91 -14.28
N SER A 202 -12.06 -11.83 -14.93
CA SER A 202 -12.55 -11.40 -16.25
C SER A 202 -11.46 -11.64 -17.29
N ARG A 203 -11.85 -11.95 -18.52
CA ARG A 203 -10.96 -12.13 -19.67
C ARG A 203 -11.35 -11.27 -20.86
N ASP A 204 -12.19 -10.27 -20.61
CA ASP A 204 -12.73 -9.34 -21.60
C ASP A 204 -12.72 -7.88 -21.12
N GLY A 205 -11.75 -7.55 -20.24
CA GLY A 205 -11.59 -6.19 -19.72
C GLY A 205 -12.67 -5.78 -18.72
N GLY A 206 -13.15 -6.73 -17.90
CA GLY A 206 -14.13 -6.48 -16.85
C GLY A 206 -15.59 -6.47 -17.30
N ARG A 207 -15.90 -6.83 -18.58
CA ARG A 207 -17.28 -6.85 -19.07
C ARG A 207 -18.06 -8.05 -18.53
N THR A 208 -17.43 -9.22 -18.50
CA THR A 208 -18.00 -10.43 -17.91
C THR A 208 -17.03 -11.05 -16.90
N TRP A 209 -17.58 -11.77 -15.94
CA TRP A 209 -16.82 -12.32 -14.82
C TRP A 209 -17.13 -13.79 -14.61
N ALA A 210 -16.10 -14.57 -14.35
CA ALA A 210 -16.27 -15.97 -13.95
C ALA A 210 -16.89 -16.06 -12.56
N GLU A 211 -17.54 -17.20 -12.27
CA GLU A 211 -17.99 -17.47 -10.91
C GLU A 211 -16.82 -17.42 -9.91
N PRO A 212 -17.02 -16.81 -8.72
CA PRO A 212 -15.97 -16.71 -7.73
C PRO A 212 -15.46 -18.07 -7.27
N GLN A 213 -14.14 -18.24 -7.30
CA GLN A 213 -13.47 -19.43 -6.81
C GLN A 213 -12.98 -19.22 -5.38
N GLU A 214 -13.21 -20.19 -4.50
CA GLU A 214 -12.60 -20.20 -3.19
C GLU A 214 -11.13 -20.61 -3.28
N LEU A 215 -10.23 -19.78 -2.70
CA LEU A 215 -8.79 -20.01 -2.70
C LEU A 215 -8.29 -20.68 -1.41
N SER A 216 -9.06 -20.59 -0.35
CA SER A 216 -8.63 -20.96 1.02
C SER A 216 -8.72 -22.45 1.31
N ASP A 217 -9.36 -23.25 0.45
CA ASP A 217 -9.44 -24.72 0.55
C ASP A 217 -9.87 -25.19 1.96
N GLY A 218 -10.90 -24.55 2.52
CA GLY A 218 -11.45 -24.86 3.84
C GLY A 218 -10.60 -24.43 5.04
N ARG A 219 -9.37 -23.95 4.85
CA ARG A 219 -8.50 -23.46 5.94
C ARG A 219 -8.89 -22.09 6.48
N GLY A 220 -9.89 -21.47 5.87
CA GLY A 220 -10.18 -20.07 6.07
C GLY A 220 -9.19 -19.17 5.35
N GLY A 221 -9.58 -17.93 5.08
CA GLY A 221 -8.72 -16.96 4.40
C GLY A 221 -9.24 -15.55 4.53
N ASP A 222 -8.36 -14.65 4.90
CA ASP A 222 -8.64 -13.22 5.04
C ASP A 222 -7.88 -12.44 3.97
N GLN A 223 -8.44 -11.37 3.45
CA GLN A 223 -7.79 -10.37 2.61
C GLN A 223 -6.91 -10.95 1.49
N PRO A 224 -7.45 -11.73 0.55
CA PRO A 224 -6.65 -12.21 -0.57
C PRO A 224 -6.13 -11.05 -1.40
N ARG A 225 -4.82 -11.03 -1.66
CA ARG A 225 -4.15 -10.01 -2.45
C ARG A 225 -3.61 -10.62 -3.73
N PRO A 226 -4.32 -10.48 -4.84
CA PRO A 226 -3.82 -10.88 -6.15
C PRO A 226 -2.80 -9.87 -6.67
N MET A 227 -1.81 -10.37 -7.39
CA MET A 227 -0.88 -9.63 -8.24
C MET A 227 -0.65 -10.43 -9.51
N VAL A 228 -0.31 -9.76 -10.61
CA VAL A 228 0.03 -10.44 -11.87
C VAL A 228 1.42 -9.98 -12.31
N ASP A 229 2.27 -10.94 -12.63
CA ASP A 229 3.59 -10.66 -13.21
C ASP A 229 3.51 -10.51 -14.74
N ARG A 230 4.61 -10.13 -15.39
CA ARG A 230 4.67 -9.99 -16.85
C ARG A 230 4.44 -11.29 -17.63
N SER A 231 4.62 -12.43 -17.00
CA SER A 231 4.31 -13.72 -17.63
C SER A 231 2.81 -14.03 -17.66
N GLY A 232 1.99 -13.21 -17.01
CA GLY A 232 0.56 -13.44 -16.81
C GLY A 232 0.26 -14.42 -15.67
N THR A 233 1.25 -14.79 -14.87
CA THR A 233 1.03 -15.60 -13.67
C THR A 233 0.32 -14.78 -12.61
N VAL A 234 -0.79 -15.31 -12.10
CA VAL A 234 -1.54 -14.69 -11.01
C VAL A 234 -1.06 -15.25 -9.69
N HIS A 235 -0.51 -14.38 -8.84
CA HIS A 235 -0.05 -14.68 -7.50
C HIS A 235 -1.09 -14.21 -6.49
N VAL A 236 -1.42 -15.02 -5.49
CA VAL A 236 -2.35 -14.61 -4.42
C VAL A 236 -1.79 -15.00 -3.06
N ILE A 237 -1.71 -14.02 -2.18
CA ILE A 237 -1.34 -14.19 -0.78
C ILE A 237 -2.54 -13.91 0.11
N PHE A 238 -2.70 -14.65 1.20
CA PHE A 238 -3.72 -14.41 2.22
C PHE A 238 -3.35 -15.07 3.55
N PRO A 239 -3.64 -14.46 4.71
CA PRO A 239 -3.52 -15.14 5.99
C PRO A 239 -4.67 -16.14 6.16
N ALA A 240 -4.40 -17.29 6.74
CA ALA A 240 -5.45 -18.20 7.19
C ALA A 240 -6.33 -17.51 8.25
N ASP A 241 -7.59 -17.86 8.31
CA ASP A 241 -8.53 -17.28 9.30
C ASP A 241 -8.69 -18.17 10.52
N GLY A 242 -7.71 -18.54 11.24
CA GLY A 242 -7.75 -19.17 12.57
C GLY A 242 -8.99 -20.01 12.97
N PHE A 243 -9.81 -20.40 12.00
CA PHE A 243 -10.98 -21.24 12.25
C PHE A 243 -10.56 -22.68 12.48
N ARG A 244 -11.13 -23.24 13.52
CA ARG A 244 -10.92 -24.63 13.84
C ARG A 244 -12.21 -25.41 13.56
N PRO A 245 -12.20 -26.37 12.62
CA PRO A 245 -13.27 -27.33 12.50
C PRO A 245 -13.49 -28.07 13.83
N PRO A 246 -14.72 -28.45 14.17
CA PRO A 246 -14.95 -29.30 15.33
C PRO A 246 -14.06 -30.55 15.28
N GLY A 247 -13.31 -30.81 16.38
CA GLY A 247 -12.41 -31.96 16.48
C GLY A 247 -10.97 -31.73 15.98
N ALA A 248 -10.62 -30.56 15.42
CA ALA A 248 -9.25 -30.26 15.05
C ALA A 248 -8.34 -30.10 16.28
N THR A 249 -7.13 -30.66 16.25
CA THR A 249 -6.10 -30.47 17.27
C THR A 249 -5.11 -29.40 16.81
N GLY A 250 -4.67 -28.51 17.69
CA GLY A 250 -3.74 -27.42 17.38
C GLY A 250 -4.20 -26.10 18.05
N ASP A 251 -3.43 -25.04 17.94
CA ASP A 251 -3.78 -23.75 18.49
C ASP A 251 -4.68 -22.98 17.51
N PRO A 252 -5.90 -22.56 17.88
CA PRO A 252 -6.83 -21.85 16.98
C PRO A 252 -6.34 -20.46 16.59
N ASP A 253 -5.38 -19.92 17.31
CA ASP A 253 -4.85 -18.58 17.08
C ASP A 253 -3.66 -18.55 16.12
N ILE A 254 -3.18 -19.71 15.69
CA ILE A 254 -2.13 -19.78 14.66
C ILE A 254 -2.73 -19.47 13.29
N ARG A 255 -2.21 -18.43 12.65
CA ARG A 255 -2.66 -17.98 11.32
C ARG A 255 -1.49 -17.95 10.36
N PRO A 256 -1.19 -19.06 9.68
CA PRO A 256 -0.14 -19.08 8.67
C PRO A 256 -0.44 -18.12 7.52
N MET A 257 0.63 -17.63 6.90
CA MET A 257 0.57 -16.91 5.64
C MET A 257 0.54 -17.92 4.50
N LEU A 258 -0.51 -17.86 3.70
CA LEU A 258 -0.78 -18.82 2.63
C LEU A 258 -0.61 -18.16 1.26
N TYR A 259 -0.09 -18.92 0.31
CA TYR A 259 0.15 -18.48 -1.05
C TYR A 259 -0.33 -19.52 -2.05
N ARG A 260 -0.84 -19.05 -3.18
CA ARG A 260 -1.17 -19.84 -4.39
C ARG A 260 -0.83 -19.04 -5.64
N ARG A 261 -0.60 -19.75 -6.75
CA ARG A 261 -0.45 -19.13 -8.07
C ARG A 261 -1.25 -19.87 -9.12
N SER A 262 -1.59 -19.15 -10.19
CA SER A 262 -2.22 -19.68 -11.38
C SER A 262 -1.44 -19.22 -12.61
N THR A 263 -1.12 -20.15 -13.51
CA THR A 263 -0.44 -19.89 -14.80
C THR A 263 -1.39 -19.97 -15.99
N ASP A 264 -2.69 -20.14 -15.72
CA ASP A 264 -3.73 -20.32 -16.74
C ASP A 264 -4.88 -19.31 -16.60
N GLN A 265 -4.53 -18.07 -16.17
CA GLN A 265 -5.47 -16.95 -16.03
C GLN A 265 -6.55 -17.22 -14.97
N GLY A 266 -6.19 -17.83 -13.85
CA GLY A 266 -7.08 -18.10 -12.73
C GLY A 266 -8.08 -19.24 -12.96
N ARG A 267 -7.85 -20.12 -13.95
CA ARG A 267 -8.71 -21.30 -14.16
C ARG A 267 -8.40 -22.39 -13.16
N THR A 268 -7.14 -22.64 -12.94
CA THR A 268 -6.64 -23.60 -11.93
C THR A 268 -5.58 -22.97 -11.05
N TRP A 269 -5.38 -23.53 -9.87
CA TRP A 269 -4.50 -23.00 -8.86
C TRP A 269 -3.53 -24.07 -8.36
N SER A 270 -2.30 -23.68 -8.06
CA SER A 270 -1.34 -24.54 -7.38
C SER A 270 -1.89 -25.04 -6.03
N ALA A 271 -1.26 -26.07 -5.45
CA ALA A 271 -1.46 -26.38 -4.04
C ALA A 271 -1.16 -25.15 -3.17
N ILE A 272 -1.81 -25.05 -2.01
CA ILE A 272 -1.51 -24.00 -1.04
C ILE A 272 -0.11 -24.23 -0.48
N GLN A 273 0.71 -23.20 -0.56
CA GLN A 273 2.02 -23.12 0.07
C GLN A 273 1.93 -22.25 1.32
N GLU A 274 2.50 -22.73 2.43
CA GLU A 274 2.64 -21.97 3.67
C GLU A 274 3.96 -21.19 3.62
N ILE A 275 3.89 -19.85 3.59
CA ILE A 275 5.06 -18.98 3.52
C ILE A 275 5.60 -18.68 4.90
N ASP A 276 4.72 -18.50 5.88
CA ASP A 276 5.06 -18.29 7.28
C ASP A 276 4.09 -19.07 8.16
N PRO A 277 4.58 -19.87 9.10
CA PRO A 277 3.72 -20.75 9.92
C PRO A 277 2.82 -19.98 10.88
N GLY A 278 3.10 -18.69 11.09
CA GLY A 278 2.35 -17.89 12.03
C GLY A 278 2.70 -18.17 13.49
N ASN A 279 2.19 -17.30 14.36
CA ASN A 279 2.35 -17.39 15.79
C ASN A 279 0.99 -17.53 16.48
N ALA A 280 0.94 -18.29 17.55
CA ALA A 280 -0.23 -18.37 18.42
C ALA A 280 -0.47 -17.02 19.10
N GLY A 281 -1.73 -16.66 19.29
CA GLY A 281 -2.11 -15.47 20.04
C GLY A 281 -2.31 -14.21 19.22
N PHE A 282 -1.97 -14.19 17.93
CA PHE A 282 -2.25 -13.07 17.03
C PHE A 282 -3.58 -13.24 16.31
N SER A 283 -4.68 -12.90 16.98
CA SER A 283 -6.02 -13.03 16.40
C SER A 283 -6.37 -11.94 15.38
N PHE A 284 -5.54 -10.91 15.18
CA PHE A 284 -5.86 -9.79 14.31
C PHE A 284 -4.84 -9.60 13.20
N MET A 285 -5.29 -9.86 12.04
CA MET A 285 -4.91 -9.40 10.70
C MET A 285 -3.45 -8.99 10.51
N ARG A 286 -2.63 -9.93 10.09
CA ARG A 286 -1.24 -9.70 9.68
C ARG A 286 -1.07 -8.86 8.43
N LYS A 287 -2.14 -8.34 7.87
CA LYS A 287 -2.25 -7.48 6.68
C LYS A 287 -1.05 -7.65 5.72
N PRO A 288 -0.94 -8.81 5.07
CA PRO A 288 0.16 -9.01 4.13
C PRO A 288 0.06 -8.02 2.98
N MET A 289 1.19 -7.52 2.53
CA MET A 289 1.30 -6.74 1.31
C MET A 289 2.22 -7.48 0.35
N LEU A 290 1.78 -7.63 -0.88
CA LEU A 290 2.55 -8.26 -1.95
C LEU A 290 2.85 -7.21 -3.02
N ALA A 291 4.11 -7.17 -3.45
CA ALA A 291 4.55 -6.40 -4.60
C ALA A 291 5.33 -7.31 -5.55
N VAL A 292 5.29 -7.00 -6.83
CA VAL A 292 6.01 -7.73 -7.87
C VAL A 292 6.98 -6.78 -8.57
N ASN A 293 8.21 -7.21 -8.72
CA ASN A 293 9.14 -6.58 -9.63
C ASN A 293 8.80 -7.04 -11.05
N LEU A 294 8.23 -6.15 -11.85
CA LEU A 294 7.80 -6.49 -13.20
C LEU A 294 8.97 -6.79 -14.14
N GLU A 295 10.20 -6.33 -13.86
CA GLU A 295 11.38 -6.61 -14.70
C GLU A 295 11.97 -8.00 -14.42
N THR A 296 12.08 -8.38 -13.13
CA THR A 296 12.73 -9.64 -12.74
C THR A 296 11.74 -10.76 -12.43
N GLY A 297 10.46 -10.43 -12.21
CA GLY A 297 9.44 -11.37 -11.73
C GLY A 297 9.56 -11.70 -10.24
N ALA A 298 10.46 -11.02 -9.51
CA ALA A 298 10.61 -11.23 -8.08
C ALA A 298 9.35 -10.77 -7.32
N LEU A 299 8.96 -11.55 -6.32
CA LEU A 299 7.83 -11.29 -5.45
C LEU A 299 8.35 -10.87 -4.07
N HIS A 300 7.83 -9.77 -3.54
CA HIS A 300 8.18 -9.26 -2.23
C HIS A 300 6.93 -9.23 -1.36
N LEU A 301 6.96 -9.97 -0.26
CA LEU A 301 5.85 -10.10 0.68
C LEU A 301 6.24 -9.51 2.02
N THR A 302 5.49 -8.49 2.50
CA THR A 302 5.63 -7.96 3.85
C THR A 302 4.44 -8.31 4.73
N TRP A 303 4.69 -8.45 6.02
CA TRP A 303 3.66 -8.59 7.07
C TRP A 303 4.25 -8.19 8.41
N TYR A 304 3.40 -8.00 9.40
CA TYR A 304 3.87 -7.88 10.78
C TYR A 304 3.62 -9.16 11.56
N GLY A 305 4.49 -9.46 12.51
CA GLY A 305 4.39 -10.66 13.33
C GLY A 305 5.22 -10.55 14.61
N ASN A 306 4.93 -11.39 15.58
CA ASN A 306 5.73 -11.46 16.80
C ASN A 306 7.01 -12.27 16.54
N PRO A 307 8.19 -11.79 16.94
CA PRO A 307 9.45 -12.55 16.79
C PRO A 307 9.45 -13.83 17.61
N ASN A 308 8.73 -13.87 18.73
CA ASN A 308 8.64 -15.04 19.57
C ASN A 308 7.54 -16.01 19.09
N PRO A 309 7.88 -17.15 18.47
CA PRO A 309 6.90 -18.12 17.99
C PRO A 309 6.11 -18.83 19.12
N ARG A 310 6.54 -18.66 20.37
CA ARG A 310 5.87 -19.21 21.56
C ARG A 310 5.00 -18.20 22.27
N ALA A 311 5.00 -16.94 21.85
CA ALA A 311 4.14 -15.93 22.45
C ALA A 311 2.68 -16.37 22.42
N ARG A 312 2.00 -16.19 23.54
CA ARG A 312 0.59 -16.53 23.72
C ARG A 312 -0.16 -15.30 24.21
N ARG A 313 -1.35 -15.11 23.67
CA ARG A 313 -2.22 -14.05 24.18
C ARG A 313 -2.53 -14.31 25.65
N PRO A 314 -2.32 -13.33 26.55
CA PRO A 314 -2.74 -13.47 27.93
C PRO A 314 -4.26 -13.66 28.01
N PRO A 315 -4.75 -14.37 29.01
CA PRO A 315 -6.19 -14.46 29.28
C PRO A 315 -6.81 -13.07 29.41
N ALA A 316 -8.07 -12.93 29.03
CA ALA A 316 -8.78 -11.66 29.12
C ALA A 316 -8.70 -11.08 30.56
N GLY A 317 -8.29 -9.84 30.69
CA GLY A 317 -8.11 -9.15 31.97
C GLY A 317 -6.77 -9.39 32.67
N GLN A 318 -5.87 -10.13 32.06
CA GLN A 318 -4.48 -10.25 32.54
C GLN A 318 -3.58 -9.25 31.79
N PRO A 319 -2.56 -8.69 32.45
CA PRO A 319 -1.58 -7.87 31.77
C PRO A 319 -0.83 -8.69 30.73
N SER A 320 -0.45 -8.06 29.64
CA SER A 320 0.44 -8.66 28.66
C SER A 320 1.78 -8.96 29.29
N THR A 321 2.37 -10.08 28.91
CA THR A 321 3.79 -10.34 29.23
C THR A 321 4.67 -9.71 28.18
N ASP A 322 5.88 -9.32 28.55
CA ASP A 322 6.88 -8.69 27.66
C ASP A 322 7.16 -9.47 26.38
N GLU A 323 6.87 -10.76 26.37
CA GLU A 323 7.04 -11.66 25.22
C GLU A 323 5.88 -11.62 24.21
N PHE A 324 4.76 -11.00 24.57
CA PHE A 324 3.54 -11.07 23.77
C PHE A 324 3.39 -9.94 22.76
N ASP A 325 3.83 -8.74 23.10
CA ASP A 325 3.50 -7.51 22.35
C ASP A 325 4.63 -6.94 21.51
N ASP A 326 5.67 -7.69 21.31
CA ASP A 326 6.73 -7.35 20.37
C ASP A 326 6.26 -7.74 18.95
N ARG A 327 6.10 -6.77 18.06
CA ARG A 327 5.73 -6.99 16.66
C ARG A 327 6.73 -6.32 15.77
N ASP A 328 7.34 -7.11 14.91
CA ASP A 328 8.24 -6.62 13.88
C ASP A 328 7.59 -6.64 12.50
N ILE A 329 8.13 -5.85 11.60
CA ILE A 329 7.83 -5.92 10.18
C ILE A 329 8.80 -6.88 9.52
N TYR A 330 8.24 -7.86 8.84
CA TYR A 330 8.99 -8.89 8.15
C TYR A 330 8.78 -8.84 6.65
N MET A 331 9.78 -9.33 5.93
CA MET A 331 9.68 -9.59 4.50
C MET A 331 10.26 -10.96 4.13
N ARG A 332 9.70 -11.56 3.08
CA ARG A 332 10.30 -12.64 2.30
C ARG A 332 10.22 -12.31 0.83
N THR A 333 11.23 -12.74 0.11
CA THR A 333 11.31 -12.58 -1.34
C THR A 333 11.35 -13.95 -2.03
N SER A 334 10.65 -14.05 -3.15
CA SER A 334 10.78 -15.15 -4.10
C SER A 334 11.33 -14.63 -5.41
N THR A 335 12.39 -15.24 -5.92
CA THR A 335 13.01 -14.87 -7.22
C THR A 335 12.73 -15.90 -8.32
N ASP A 336 11.85 -16.86 -8.05
CA ASP A 336 11.51 -17.98 -8.95
C ASP A 336 9.99 -18.07 -9.21
N GLY A 337 9.32 -16.92 -9.21
CA GLY A 337 7.88 -16.82 -9.47
C GLY A 337 7.02 -17.51 -8.40
N GLY A 338 7.44 -17.48 -7.14
CA GLY A 338 6.72 -18.04 -6.02
C GLY A 338 6.87 -19.57 -5.86
N ALA A 339 7.86 -20.20 -6.51
CA ALA A 339 8.12 -21.61 -6.29
C ALA A 339 8.80 -21.85 -4.94
N THR A 340 9.77 -21.01 -4.59
CA THR A 340 10.42 -20.99 -3.28
C THR A 340 10.49 -19.57 -2.72
N TRP A 341 10.65 -19.45 -1.41
CA TRP A 341 10.74 -18.18 -0.70
C TRP A 341 12.00 -18.16 0.16
N GLY A 342 12.75 -17.08 0.06
CA GLY A 342 13.96 -16.84 0.84
C GLY A 342 13.72 -16.73 2.34
N ASP A 343 14.78 -16.51 3.09
CA ASP A 343 14.73 -16.30 4.53
C ASP A 343 13.94 -15.04 4.89
N ARG A 344 13.42 -15.01 6.10
CA ARG A 344 12.72 -13.86 6.64
C ARG A 344 13.71 -12.76 7.01
N VAL A 345 13.49 -11.55 6.50
CA VAL A 345 14.24 -10.34 6.82
C VAL A 345 13.36 -9.46 7.72
N THR A 346 13.93 -8.90 8.80
CA THR A 346 13.29 -7.87 9.62
C THR A 346 13.62 -6.49 9.06
N LEU A 347 12.60 -5.64 8.91
CA LEU A 347 12.73 -4.32 8.30
C LEU A 347 12.97 -3.20 9.32
N ASN A 348 12.34 -3.28 10.49
CA ASN A 348 12.59 -2.33 11.57
C ASN A 348 13.96 -2.59 12.19
N ASP A 349 14.68 -1.52 12.54
CA ASP A 349 16.06 -1.55 13.01
C ASP A 349 16.21 -1.10 14.47
N ASP A 350 15.10 -0.82 15.16
CA ASP A 350 15.14 -0.49 16.57
C ASP A 350 15.53 -1.70 17.41
N ALA A 351 16.10 -1.42 18.58
CA ALA A 351 16.43 -2.49 19.50
C ALA A 351 15.15 -3.20 19.95
N THR A 352 15.15 -4.53 19.88
CA THR A 352 14.08 -5.36 20.44
C THR A 352 13.83 -4.93 21.89
N ARG A 353 12.69 -4.31 22.10
CA ARG A 353 12.22 -3.88 23.42
C ARG A 353 10.82 -4.41 23.62
N PRO A 354 10.50 -4.92 24.82
CA PRO A 354 9.15 -5.32 25.14
C PRO A 354 8.17 -4.17 24.86
N ASN A 355 7.04 -4.51 24.25
CA ASN A 355 5.92 -3.57 23.98
C ASN A 355 6.22 -2.47 22.93
N ILE A 356 7.25 -2.59 22.11
CA ILE A 356 7.38 -1.78 20.91
C ILE A 356 6.67 -2.51 19.76
N GLN A 357 5.74 -1.83 19.15
CA GLN A 357 4.93 -2.41 18.10
C GLN A 357 5.20 -1.77 16.75
N HIS A 358 5.15 -2.61 15.71
CA HIS A 358 5.24 -2.21 14.32
C HIS A 358 4.11 -2.88 13.58
N TYR A 359 3.35 -2.16 12.75
CA TYR A 359 2.24 -2.77 12.02
C TYR A 359 1.83 -2.00 10.76
N ASP A 360 0.95 -2.65 9.99
CA ASP A 360 0.27 -2.08 8.85
C ASP A 360 1.21 -1.55 7.76
N SER A 361 2.20 -2.38 7.39
CA SER A 361 3.17 -2.04 6.35
C SER A 361 2.55 -1.85 4.97
N GLY A 362 3.11 -0.91 4.20
CA GLY A 362 2.98 -0.78 2.76
C GLY A 362 4.27 -1.20 2.07
N ILE A 363 4.18 -1.63 0.82
CA ILE A 363 5.34 -2.00 -0.02
C ILE A 363 5.10 -1.57 -1.46
N ALA A 364 6.14 -1.14 -2.13
CA ALA A 364 6.17 -0.92 -3.57
C ALA A 364 7.53 -1.33 -4.14
N VAL A 365 7.56 -1.62 -5.43
CA VAL A 365 8.81 -1.78 -6.20
C VAL A 365 8.89 -0.65 -7.19
N ALA A 366 9.98 0.11 -7.15
CA ALA A 366 10.28 1.15 -8.13
C ALA A 366 10.66 0.53 -9.48
N PRO A 367 10.51 1.25 -10.61
CA PRO A 367 10.88 0.75 -11.93
C PRO A 367 12.36 0.30 -12.01
N ASN A 368 13.27 0.95 -11.26
CA ASN A 368 14.69 0.57 -11.18
C ASN A 368 14.97 -0.66 -10.28
N GLY A 369 13.94 -1.30 -9.75
CA GLY A 369 14.04 -2.50 -8.90
C GLY A 369 14.23 -2.22 -7.41
N ARG A 370 14.29 -0.94 -6.95
CA ARG A 370 14.32 -0.63 -5.53
C ARG A 370 13.02 -1.08 -4.85
N VAL A 371 13.15 -1.78 -3.73
CA VAL A 371 12.01 -2.23 -2.92
C VAL A 371 11.84 -1.27 -1.76
N ASP A 372 10.71 -0.59 -1.69
CA ASP A 372 10.39 0.44 -0.72
C ASP A 372 9.31 -0.05 0.24
N ALA A 373 9.52 0.11 1.55
CA ALA A 373 8.55 -0.29 2.57
C ALA A 373 8.40 0.79 3.65
N ALA A 374 7.16 0.98 4.13
CA ALA A 374 6.85 1.88 5.23
C ALA A 374 5.83 1.24 6.16
N TRP A 375 5.84 1.64 7.43
CA TRP A 375 4.97 1.06 8.47
C TRP A 375 4.71 2.05 9.60
N TYR A 376 3.67 1.78 10.41
CA TYR A 376 3.47 2.46 11.68
C TYR A 376 4.39 1.86 12.76
N ASP A 377 5.01 2.72 13.56
CA ASP A 377 6.10 2.41 14.48
C ASP A 377 5.91 3.13 15.82
N PHE A 378 6.03 2.40 16.90
CA PHE A 378 5.84 2.91 18.26
C PHE A 378 7.15 3.19 19.02
N ARG A 379 8.31 3.10 18.35
CA ARG A 379 9.61 3.30 19.02
C ARG A 379 9.75 4.61 19.77
N ASN A 380 9.03 5.65 19.36
CA ASN A 380 9.02 6.98 20.00
C ASN A 380 7.79 7.20 20.91
N SER A 381 6.97 6.20 21.15
CA SER A 381 5.82 6.33 22.04
C SER A 381 6.29 6.51 23.49
N SER A 382 5.74 7.51 24.17
CA SER A 382 6.00 7.76 25.59
C SER A 382 5.16 6.86 26.51
N VAL A 383 4.15 6.20 25.98
CA VAL A 383 3.23 5.33 26.71
C VAL A 383 3.29 3.94 26.09
N PRO A 384 3.65 2.90 26.84
CA PRO A 384 3.53 1.53 26.36
C PRO A 384 2.08 1.27 25.92
N GLU A 385 1.91 0.73 24.74
CA GLU A 385 0.58 0.56 24.12
C GLU A 385 -0.41 -0.19 25.02
N PHE A 386 0.08 -1.06 25.86
CA PHE A 386 -0.74 -1.96 26.68
C PHE A 386 -1.22 -1.37 28.02
N GLU A 387 -0.54 -0.40 28.58
CA GLU A 387 -0.91 0.13 29.89
C GLU A 387 -2.09 1.10 29.84
N ALA A 388 -2.34 1.71 28.70
CA ALA A 388 -3.26 2.84 28.64
C ALA A 388 -4.73 2.47 28.56
N SER A 389 -5.12 1.21 28.29
CA SER A 389 -6.52 0.95 27.96
C SER A 389 -7.04 -0.46 28.22
N GLY A 390 -6.40 -1.22 29.13
CA GLY A 390 -6.83 -2.62 29.32
C GLY A 390 -6.78 -3.44 28.01
N GLY A 391 -5.77 -3.21 27.20
CA GLY A 391 -5.55 -3.85 25.92
C GLY A 391 -6.00 -3.05 24.69
N ASN A 392 -6.43 -1.81 24.85
CA ASN A 392 -6.86 -0.95 23.74
C ASN A 392 -6.16 0.41 23.81
N ALA A 393 -5.26 0.63 22.89
CA ALA A 393 -4.74 1.88 22.41
C ALA A 393 -4.67 3.07 23.39
N GLY A 394 -3.59 3.39 23.79
CA GLY A 394 -3.16 4.71 24.21
C GLY A 394 -1.71 4.78 23.81
N GLY A 395 -1.32 5.73 23.11
CA GLY A 395 0.05 5.84 22.70
C GLY A 395 0.16 6.73 21.49
N SER A 396 1.34 6.92 21.09
CA SER A 396 1.66 7.71 19.91
C SER A 396 2.47 6.84 18.96
N GLN A 397 2.33 7.11 17.68
CA GLN A 397 3.03 6.38 16.63
C GLN A 397 3.64 7.34 15.63
N ASP A 398 4.61 6.85 14.91
CA ASP A 398 5.19 7.50 13.74
C ASP A 398 5.02 6.61 12.51
N VAL A 399 5.38 7.12 11.34
CA VAL A 399 5.60 6.32 10.14
C VAL A 399 7.10 6.28 9.87
N TYR A 400 7.63 5.07 9.72
CA TYR A 400 9.01 4.82 9.31
C TYR A 400 9.05 4.18 7.95
N PHE A 401 10.19 4.33 7.29
CA PHE A 401 10.46 3.88 5.94
C PHE A 401 11.84 3.24 5.86
N SER A 402 11.98 2.23 5.02
CA SER A 402 13.27 1.66 4.62
C SER A 402 13.21 1.16 3.19
N TRP A 403 14.36 0.93 2.57
CA TRP A 403 14.46 0.49 1.19
C TRP A 403 15.57 -0.54 1.01
N SER A 404 15.44 -1.31 -0.06
CA SER A 404 16.42 -2.31 -0.49
C SER A 404 16.79 -2.07 -1.96
N THR A 405 18.08 -2.21 -2.28
CA THR A 405 18.60 -2.16 -3.65
C THR A 405 19.15 -3.52 -4.11
N ASP A 406 18.96 -4.56 -3.30
CA ASP A 406 19.46 -5.91 -3.53
C ASP A 406 18.33 -6.96 -3.56
N GLU A 407 17.15 -6.58 -4.10
CA GLU A 407 15.96 -7.43 -4.19
C GLU A 407 15.46 -7.91 -2.81
N GLY A 408 15.56 -7.06 -1.80
CA GLY A 408 15.01 -7.34 -0.46
C GLY A 408 15.85 -8.28 0.40
N ARG A 409 17.11 -8.51 0.05
CA ARG A 409 18.03 -9.30 0.89
C ARG A 409 18.51 -8.52 2.11
N SER A 410 18.67 -7.21 1.96
CA SER A 410 18.98 -6.29 3.06
C SER A 410 18.24 -4.98 2.91
N PHE A 411 18.08 -4.26 4.01
CA PHE A 411 17.39 -2.99 4.06
C PHE A 411 18.29 -1.91 4.65
N ALA A 412 18.16 -0.70 4.14
CA ALA A 412 18.85 0.49 4.63
C ALA A 412 18.35 0.88 6.04
N PRO A 413 19.12 1.67 6.80
CA PRO A 413 18.68 2.23 8.07
C PRO A 413 17.33 2.94 7.95
N ASN A 414 16.48 2.78 8.96
CA ASN A 414 15.13 3.31 8.93
C ASN A 414 15.11 4.84 9.01
N VAL A 415 14.27 5.44 8.16
CA VAL A 415 14.07 6.88 8.10
C VAL A 415 12.67 7.22 8.63
N ARG A 416 12.56 8.15 9.57
CA ARG A 416 11.28 8.67 10.04
C ARG A 416 10.63 9.53 8.95
N VAL A 417 9.40 9.21 8.56
CA VAL A 417 8.64 9.95 7.53
C VAL A 417 7.78 11.04 8.15
N THR A 418 7.17 10.78 9.29
CA THR A 418 6.33 11.76 9.99
C THR A 418 7.15 12.88 10.57
N ASP A 419 6.74 14.12 10.32
CA ASP A 419 7.35 15.34 10.88
C ASP A 419 6.93 15.59 12.34
N ARG A 420 5.86 14.95 12.80
CA ARG A 420 5.40 14.93 14.18
C ARG A 420 4.76 13.60 14.53
N ILE A 421 4.76 13.28 15.80
CA ILE A 421 4.17 12.08 16.34
C ILE A 421 2.64 12.11 16.19
N ILE A 422 2.02 10.99 15.85
CA ILE A 422 0.58 10.83 15.69
C ILE A 422 -0.03 10.42 17.03
N ASP A 423 -0.98 11.19 17.53
CA ASP A 423 -1.70 10.88 18.76
C ASP A 423 -2.84 9.90 18.48
N ARG A 424 -2.73 8.69 19.01
CA ARG A 424 -3.75 7.63 18.85
C ARG A 424 -4.89 7.69 19.85
N THR A 425 -4.86 8.61 20.79
CA THR A 425 -6.01 8.86 21.67
C THR A 425 -7.12 9.63 20.94
N ILE A 426 -6.82 10.14 19.74
CA ILE A 426 -7.72 10.89 18.87
C ILE A 426 -8.03 10.03 17.64
N GLY A 427 -9.27 10.11 17.16
CA GLY A 427 -9.71 9.46 15.94
C GLY A 427 -10.71 8.33 16.12
N VAL A 428 -11.18 7.77 15.02
CA VAL A 428 -12.18 6.67 15.01
C VAL A 428 -11.66 5.43 15.71
N TRP A 429 -10.36 5.25 15.67
CA TRP A 429 -9.67 4.07 16.17
C TRP A 429 -8.99 4.30 17.51
N SER A 430 -9.27 5.43 18.16
CA SER A 430 -8.67 5.83 19.44
C SER A 430 -8.81 4.79 20.57
N ASN A 431 -9.79 3.90 20.47
CA ASN A 431 -10.01 2.83 21.45
C ASN A 431 -9.68 1.44 20.89
N ASN A 432 -8.93 1.35 19.80
CA ASN A 432 -8.60 0.07 19.18
C ASN A 432 -7.07 -0.11 19.08
N VAL A 433 -6.58 -1.24 19.55
CA VAL A 433 -5.15 -1.65 19.49
C VAL A 433 -4.63 -1.67 18.05
N HIS A 434 -5.51 -1.90 17.10
CA HIS A 434 -5.16 -1.96 15.68
C HIS A 434 -5.82 -0.80 14.97
N SER A 435 -5.01 0.17 14.54
CA SER A 435 -5.48 1.05 13.50
C SER A 435 -5.85 0.15 12.31
N HIS A 436 -7.10 0.12 11.92
CA HIS A 436 -7.49 -0.59 10.71
C HIS A 436 -7.03 0.15 9.45
N THR A 437 -5.94 0.89 9.58
CA THR A 437 -5.34 1.73 8.56
C THR A 437 -4.18 1.01 7.90
N ASN A 438 -3.85 1.35 6.68
CA ASN A 438 -2.61 0.94 6.03
C ASN A 438 -1.72 2.18 5.87
N VAL A 439 -0.42 1.98 5.83
CA VAL A 439 0.49 2.92 5.20
C VAL A 439 0.47 2.58 3.70
N ALA A 440 0.22 3.57 2.86
CA ALA A 440 0.30 3.40 1.41
C ALA A 440 1.69 3.80 0.91
N VAL A 441 2.26 2.98 0.04
CA VAL A 441 3.55 3.24 -0.61
C VAL A 441 3.40 3.10 -2.11
N ALA A 442 3.96 4.03 -2.86
CA ALA A 442 4.14 3.94 -4.30
C ALA A 442 5.50 4.54 -4.67
N SER A 443 6.12 4.08 -5.75
CA SER A 443 7.50 4.40 -6.03
C SER A 443 7.74 4.77 -7.48
N THR A 444 8.67 5.70 -7.68
CA THR A 444 9.35 6.02 -8.93
C THR A 444 10.85 5.79 -8.74
N ASP A 445 11.65 5.96 -9.79
CA ASP A 445 13.10 5.75 -9.68
C ASP A 445 13.76 6.71 -8.69
N ASP A 446 13.27 7.93 -8.60
CA ASP A 446 13.83 9.03 -7.82
C ASP A 446 13.13 9.27 -6.48
N ALA A 447 11.97 8.64 -6.23
CA ALA A 447 11.23 8.85 -5.00
C ALA A 447 10.39 7.63 -4.58
N ALA A 448 10.23 7.47 -3.26
CA ALA A 448 9.15 6.70 -2.66
C ALA A 448 8.12 7.68 -2.06
N TYR A 449 6.87 7.46 -2.36
CA TYR A 449 5.75 8.23 -1.86
C TYR A 449 5.07 7.45 -0.74
N VAL A 450 4.80 8.14 0.36
CA VAL A 450 4.22 7.52 1.56
C VAL A 450 2.99 8.31 1.99
N ALA A 451 1.87 7.63 2.19
CA ALA A 451 0.64 8.25 2.71
C ALA A 451 0.11 7.48 3.91
N TRP A 452 -0.38 8.22 4.91
CA TRP A 452 -0.83 7.66 6.17
C TRP A 452 -2.03 8.41 6.73
N GLN A 453 -2.72 7.79 7.68
CA GLN A 453 -3.76 8.41 8.48
C GLN A 453 -3.14 9.15 9.66
N ASP A 454 -3.61 10.37 9.93
CA ASP A 454 -3.05 11.26 10.94
C ASP A 454 -4.17 12.00 11.69
N SER A 455 -4.02 12.08 12.99
CA SER A 455 -4.98 12.72 13.89
C SER A 455 -4.63 14.18 14.26
N ARG A 456 -3.57 14.75 13.67
CA ARG A 456 -3.02 16.07 14.05
C ARG A 456 -4.01 17.24 13.98
N ASN A 457 -5.07 17.12 13.20
CA ASN A 457 -6.15 18.11 13.09
C ASN A 457 -7.36 17.78 13.98
N GLY A 458 -7.31 16.68 14.69
CA GLY A 458 -8.33 16.26 15.64
C GLY A 458 -8.09 16.76 17.05
N ASN A 459 -9.07 16.55 17.90
CA ASN A 459 -8.99 16.71 19.34
C ASN A 459 -9.98 15.77 20.02
N VAL A 460 -9.97 15.71 21.33
CA VAL A 460 -10.83 14.80 22.11
C VAL A 460 -12.34 14.96 21.85
N ASN A 461 -12.77 16.12 21.33
CA ASN A 461 -14.18 16.41 21.03
C ASN A 461 -14.52 16.16 19.55
N ALA A 462 -13.63 16.58 18.64
CA ALA A 462 -13.86 16.48 17.18
C ALA A 462 -13.42 15.13 16.62
N GLN A 463 -12.39 14.50 17.17
CA GLN A 463 -11.90 13.17 16.74
C GLN A 463 -11.60 13.10 15.23
N ALA A 464 -11.17 14.23 14.62
CA ALA A 464 -10.93 14.30 13.19
C ALA A 464 -9.66 13.55 12.81
N GLU A 465 -9.72 12.88 11.67
CA GLU A 465 -8.58 12.19 11.05
C GLU A 465 -8.51 12.54 9.57
N ASP A 466 -7.30 12.77 9.09
CA ASP A 466 -6.99 13.14 7.72
C ASP A 466 -5.92 12.22 7.13
N ILE A 467 -5.83 12.20 5.81
CA ILE A 467 -4.71 11.56 5.13
C ILE A 467 -3.61 12.59 4.91
N TYR A 468 -2.40 12.21 5.27
CA TYR A 468 -1.18 12.95 5.05
C TYR A 468 -0.24 12.19 4.11
N PHE A 469 0.66 12.92 3.48
CA PHE A 469 1.57 12.44 2.46
C PHE A 469 2.95 13.08 2.66
N ALA A 470 4.01 12.32 2.38
CA ALA A 470 5.37 12.82 2.18
C ALA A 470 6.09 12.01 1.10
N ALA A 471 7.07 12.60 0.46
CA ALA A 471 7.98 11.92 -0.44
C ALA A 471 9.34 11.69 0.23
N VAL A 472 9.88 10.49 0.06
CA VAL A 472 11.26 10.12 0.38
C VAL A 472 12.02 10.16 -0.95
N ARG A 473 12.90 11.14 -1.13
CA ARG A 473 13.60 11.41 -2.38
C ARG A 473 15.00 10.85 -2.36
N PHE A 474 15.38 10.17 -3.43
CA PHE A 474 16.69 9.60 -3.67
C PHE A 474 17.43 10.44 -4.71
N GLY A 475 18.71 10.77 -4.46
CA GLY A 475 19.54 11.61 -5.32
C GLY A 475 19.78 13.01 -4.76
N ALA A 476 20.66 13.78 -5.41
CA ALA A 476 21.07 15.11 -4.95
C ALA A 476 19.86 16.03 -4.73
N VAL A 477 19.81 16.62 -3.55
CA VAL A 477 18.83 17.67 -3.24
C VAL A 477 19.03 18.79 -4.25
N GLU A 478 18.07 19.01 -5.16
CA GLU A 478 17.97 20.30 -5.82
C GLU A 478 17.77 21.34 -4.70
N LEU A 479 18.82 22.09 -4.43
CA LEU A 479 18.72 23.23 -3.53
C LEU A 479 17.58 24.09 -4.06
N ALA A 480 16.53 24.27 -3.25
CA ALA A 480 15.51 25.24 -3.55
C ALA A 480 16.20 26.56 -3.85
N ALA A 481 16.10 27.02 -5.10
CA ALA A 481 16.58 28.32 -5.46
C ALA A 481 15.91 29.31 -4.51
N SER A 482 16.72 30.00 -3.71
CA SER A 482 16.21 31.09 -2.89
C SER A 482 15.56 32.11 -3.84
N ASP A 483 14.31 32.43 -3.60
CA ASP A 483 13.50 33.40 -4.35
C ASP A 483 13.99 34.85 -4.17
N ASP A 484 15.30 35.13 -4.27
CA ASP A 484 15.81 36.49 -4.05
C ASP A 484 16.69 37.07 -5.16
N ASP A 485 16.89 36.35 -6.28
CA ASP A 485 17.55 36.94 -7.44
C ASP A 485 16.66 36.73 -8.68
N GLY A 486 16.07 37.80 -9.18
CA GLY A 486 15.14 37.85 -10.33
C GLY A 486 15.72 37.36 -11.69
N GLY A 487 16.37 36.22 -11.69
CA GLY A 487 16.82 35.51 -12.88
C GLY A 487 15.74 34.54 -13.40
N PRO A 488 15.72 34.25 -14.70
CA PRO A 488 14.74 33.34 -15.28
C PRO A 488 14.93 31.92 -14.70
N PRO A 489 13.85 31.18 -14.40
CA PRO A 489 13.91 29.86 -13.77
C PRO A 489 14.72 28.86 -14.61
N ALA A 490 15.48 27.99 -13.94
CA ALA A 490 16.45 27.06 -14.54
C ALA A 490 15.88 26.16 -15.65
N TRP A 491 14.58 25.88 -15.67
CA TRP A 491 13.92 25.11 -16.73
C TRP A 491 13.94 25.82 -18.09
N LEU A 492 14.07 27.14 -18.13
CA LEU A 492 14.22 27.91 -19.36
C LEU A 492 15.59 27.70 -20.02
N LEU A 493 16.63 27.38 -19.25
CA LEU A 493 17.97 27.08 -19.75
C LEU A 493 18.10 25.67 -20.32
N VAL A 494 17.39 24.70 -19.77
CA VAL A 494 17.33 23.32 -20.28
C VAL A 494 16.53 23.28 -21.60
N GLY A 495 15.46 24.07 -21.71
CA GLY A 495 14.69 24.21 -22.95
C GLY A 495 15.50 24.81 -24.10
N ALA A 496 16.44 25.74 -23.82
CA ALA A 496 17.28 26.37 -24.83
C ALA A 496 18.34 25.39 -25.38
N SER A 497 18.87 24.49 -24.56
CA SER A 497 19.86 23.48 -25.01
C SER A 497 19.23 22.42 -25.92
N ALA A 498 17.99 22.00 -25.66
CA ALA A 498 17.24 21.05 -26.49
C ALA A 498 16.83 21.70 -27.85
N ALA A 499 16.47 22.99 -27.84
CA ALA A 499 16.09 23.70 -29.05
C ALA A 499 17.30 23.94 -30.01
N VAL A 500 18.48 24.14 -29.45
CA VAL A 500 19.71 24.30 -30.25
C VAL A 500 20.13 22.97 -30.90
N GLY A 501 19.95 21.82 -30.19
CA GLY A 501 20.22 20.50 -30.75
C GLY A 501 19.30 20.14 -31.93
N MET A 502 18.01 20.44 -31.84
CA MET A 502 17.05 20.19 -32.91
C MET A 502 17.19 21.15 -34.09
N GLY A 503 17.61 22.41 -33.86
CA GLY A 503 17.87 23.40 -34.89
C GLY A 503 19.06 23.01 -35.78
N LEU A 504 20.13 22.46 -35.22
CA LEU A 504 21.31 22.00 -35.97
C LEU A 504 21.02 20.77 -36.81
N THR A 505 20.20 19.85 -36.35
CA THR A 505 19.81 18.66 -37.11
C THR A 505 18.90 19.01 -38.29
N ALA A 506 17.98 19.97 -38.12
CA ALA A 506 17.11 20.45 -39.19
C ALA A 506 17.89 21.22 -40.28
N LEU A 507 18.91 22.00 -39.90
CA LEU A 507 19.78 22.69 -40.85
C LEU A 507 20.67 21.73 -41.66
N LEU A 508 21.11 20.61 -41.06
CA LEU A 508 21.89 19.59 -41.75
C LEU A 508 21.04 18.82 -42.77
N VAL A 509 19.76 18.52 -42.45
CA VAL A 509 18.83 17.85 -43.37
C VAL A 509 18.46 18.77 -44.54
N LEU A 510 18.26 20.07 -44.31
CA LEU A 510 17.99 21.05 -45.38
C LEU A 510 19.20 21.30 -46.30
N ALA A 511 20.43 21.26 -45.78
CA ALA A 511 21.64 21.39 -46.57
C ALA A 511 21.90 20.16 -47.48
N LEU A 512 21.53 18.96 -47.00
CA LEU A 512 21.66 17.71 -47.77
C LEU A 512 20.56 17.56 -48.84
N SER A 513 19.38 18.10 -48.64
CA SER A 513 18.29 18.08 -49.64
C SER A 513 18.53 19.05 -50.81
N ARG A 514 19.22 20.18 -50.59
CA ARG A 514 19.57 21.11 -51.66
C ARG A 514 20.74 20.66 -52.56
N ARG A 515 21.54 19.67 -52.14
CA ARG A 515 22.61 19.10 -52.99
C ARG A 515 22.16 17.98 -53.94
N ARG A 516 20.91 17.49 -53.82
CA ARG A 516 20.36 16.45 -54.71
C ARG A 516 19.44 16.98 -55.82
N GLY A 517 19.22 18.28 -55.90
CA GLY A 517 18.36 18.90 -56.93
C GLY A 517 19.08 19.59 -58.08
N GLY A 518 20.37 19.33 -58.31
CA GLY A 518 21.13 20.02 -59.35
C GLY A 518 21.98 19.09 -60.22
N ALA A 519 21.34 18.14 -60.91
CA ALA A 519 21.96 17.45 -62.04
C ALA A 519 20.88 16.74 -62.84
N THR A 520 20.23 17.44 -63.76
CA THR A 520 19.75 16.96 -65.06
C THR A 520 19.13 18.14 -65.79
N ALA A 521 19.83 18.70 -66.73
CA ALA A 521 19.46 19.05 -68.11
C ALA A 521 20.64 19.65 -68.82
#